data_1ae5ba811213816d9e30022ea351a0cb
#
_entry.id   1ae5ba811213816d9e30022ea351a0cb
#
_cell.length_a   1.000
_cell.length_b   1.000
_cell.length_c   1.000
_cell.angle_alpha   90.00
_cell.angle_beta   90.00
_cell.angle_gamma   90.00
#
_symmetry.space_group_name_H-M   'P 1'
#
loop_
_entity.id
_entity.type
_entity.pdbx_description
1 polymer ?
#
loop_
_entity_poly.entity_id
_entity_poly.type
_entity_poly.pdbx_seq_one_letter_code
_entity_poly.pdbx_strand_id
1 'polypeptide(L)'
;RREPNMVDLFDAAPKLMMSSTPRWQDKSLWFNKVNEDYGSFSAIPEAQKKVDELIQGKKTEMEKIAVLTHWVADNIRYSGISMGKGEGYTLHNLKMNYTDRCGVCKDIAGTLIAFLRMAGFEAYPAMTMAGSRVESIPADHFNHCVTVVKLSSGTYMPLDPTWVPFCRELWSSAEQQQNYLPGVPEGSDLCLTPVSAPENHYVRIKANNRLDAKGTLTGQFTITAEGQSDSNIRRIFTTGWQSQWQAALESQLLAVSPKARLISVDYGKDPKNYQAAPIKMTFRYEIPGYALSGEGEMLFKPMVMNLSLIHI
;
A
#
# COMPACT_ATOMS: atom_id res chain seq x y z
N ARG A 1 -29.04 4.06 -8.69
CA ARG A 1 -28.19 5.15 -9.18
C ARG A 1 -26.92 5.17 -8.32
N ARG A 2 -25.73 5.27 -8.92
CA ARG A 2 -24.49 5.43 -8.15
C ARG A 2 -24.44 6.82 -7.50
N GLU A 3 -24.08 6.84 -6.23
CA GLU A 3 -23.84 8.06 -5.46
C GLU A 3 -22.34 8.21 -5.18
N PRO A 4 -21.81 9.43 -5.05
CA PRO A 4 -20.43 9.63 -4.64
C PRO A 4 -20.15 8.96 -3.28
N ASN A 5 -19.05 8.23 -3.17
CA ASN A 5 -18.60 7.55 -1.94
C ASN A 5 -19.58 6.49 -1.38
N MET A 6 -20.53 5.99 -2.17
CA MET A 6 -21.32 4.82 -1.75
C MET A 6 -20.45 3.58 -1.67
N VAL A 7 -20.87 2.61 -0.88
CA VAL A 7 -20.27 1.25 -0.87
C VAL A 7 -20.34 0.63 -2.26
N ASP A 8 -19.50 -0.37 -2.52
CA ASP A 8 -19.52 -1.05 -3.80
C ASP A 8 -20.91 -1.59 -4.12
N LEU A 9 -21.30 -1.53 -5.39
CA LEU A 9 -22.62 -1.98 -5.83
C LEU A 9 -22.83 -3.47 -5.51
N PHE A 10 -21.75 -4.25 -5.52
CA PHE A 10 -21.80 -5.67 -5.16
C PHE A 10 -22.20 -5.89 -3.69
N ASP A 11 -21.89 -4.94 -2.80
CA ASP A 11 -22.29 -4.98 -1.39
C ASP A 11 -23.71 -4.42 -1.15
N ALA A 12 -24.23 -3.59 -2.05
CA ALA A 12 -25.52 -2.89 -1.88
C ALA A 12 -26.66 -3.52 -2.69
N ALA A 13 -26.37 -4.14 -3.85
CA ALA A 13 -27.39 -4.70 -4.72
C ALA A 13 -27.85 -6.10 -4.26
N PRO A 14 -29.12 -6.46 -4.49
CA PRO A 14 -29.58 -7.83 -4.34
C PRO A 14 -28.74 -8.77 -5.21
N LYS A 15 -28.26 -9.89 -4.63
CA LYS A 15 -27.45 -10.89 -5.32
C LYS A 15 -27.85 -12.29 -4.90
N LEU A 16 -27.69 -13.24 -5.81
CA LEU A 16 -27.80 -14.67 -5.53
C LEU A 16 -26.40 -15.28 -5.65
N MET A 17 -25.95 -15.94 -4.59
CA MET A 17 -24.68 -16.65 -4.59
C MET A 17 -24.94 -18.14 -4.35
N MET A 18 -24.30 -18.97 -5.15
CA MET A 18 -24.39 -20.43 -5.04
C MET A 18 -23.00 -21.03 -5.12
N SER A 19 -22.78 -22.10 -4.38
CA SER A 19 -21.54 -22.88 -4.44
C SER A 19 -21.83 -24.35 -4.30
N SER A 20 -21.11 -25.18 -5.03
CA SER A 20 -21.05 -26.63 -4.81
C SER A 20 -20.00 -27.03 -3.77
N THR A 21 -19.13 -26.10 -3.38
CA THR A 21 -18.13 -26.30 -2.31
C THR A 21 -18.83 -26.20 -0.96
N PRO A 22 -18.83 -27.22 -0.11
CA PRO A 22 -19.63 -27.21 1.13
C PRO A 22 -19.05 -26.33 2.23
N ARG A 23 -17.71 -26.19 2.32
CA ARG A 23 -17.01 -25.49 3.40
C ARG A 23 -15.82 -24.69 2.88
N TRP A 24 -15.45 -23.65 3.60
CA TRP A 24 -14.26 -22.87 3.31
C TRP A 24 -12.97 -23.69 3.40
N GLN A 25 -12.88 -24.64 4.33
CA GLN A 25 -11.74 -25.53 4.47
C GLN A 25 -11.49 -26.33 3.19
N ASP A 26 -12.56 -26.84 2.55
CA ASP A 26 -12.45 -27.61 1.30
C ASP A 26 -11.90 -26.72 0.16
N LYS A 27 -12.33 -25.45 0.12
CA LYS A 27 -11.83 -24.47 -0.85
C LYS A 27 -10.37 -24.09 -0.55
N SER A 28 -10.00 -23.93 0.70
CA SER A 28 -8.62 -23.68 1.14
C SER A 28 -7.68 -24.82 0.70
N LEU A 29 -8.06 -26.06 0.99
CA LEU A 29 -7.30 -27.25 0.57
C LEU A 29 -7.14 -27.33 -0.96
N TRP A 30 -8.22 -27.08 -1.69
CA TRP A 30 -8.18 -27.05 -3.14
C TRP A 30 -7.21 -25.96 -3.65
N PHE A 31 -7.31 -24.75 -3.11
CA PHE A 31 -6.46 -23.63 -3.54
C PHE A 31 -4.97 -23.87 -3.24
N ASN A 32 -4.65 -24.46 -2.09
CA ASN A 32 -3.31 -24.91 -1.79
C ASN A 32 -2.85 -25.94 -2.83
N LYS A 33 -3.61 -27.02 -3.01
CA LYS A 33 -3.25 -28.13 -3.88
C LYS A 33 -2.99 -27.70 -5.32
N VAL A 34 -3.83 -26.87 -5.94
CA VAL A 34 -3.67 -26.48 -7.35
C VAL A 34 -2.38 -25.69 -7.58
N ASN A 35 -1.92 -24.93 -6.59
CA ASN A 35 -0.68 -24.14 -6.69
C ASN A 35 0.56 -24.99 -6.39
N GLU A 36 0.50 -25.92 -5.44
CA GLU A 36 1.59 -26.87 -5.17
C GLU A 36 1.78 -27.83 -6.36
N ASP A 37 0.72 -28.39 -6.89
CA ASP A 37 0.77 -29.30 -8.06
C ASP A 37 1.30 -28.60 -9.32
N TYR A 38 1.02 -27.30 -9.48
CA TYR A 38 1.53 -26.52 -10.60
C TYR A 38 3.00 -26.14 -10.43
N GLY A 39 3.54 -26.21 -9.23
CA GLY A 39 4.93 -25.83 -8.92
C GLY A 39 5.17 -24.32 -8.92
N SER A 40 4.14 -23.54 -8.58
CA SER A 40 4.18 -22.06 -8.58
C SER A 40 5.35 -21.48 -7.79
N PHE A 41 5.75 -22.15 -6.72
CA PHE A 41 6.75 -21.64 -5.75
C PHE A 41 8.11 -22.31 -5.85
N SER A 42 8.38 -23.03 -6.93
CA SER A 42 9.67 -23.72 -7.12
C SER A 42 10.85 -22.75 -7.11
N ALA A 43 11.81 -23.00 -6.24
CA ALA A 43 13.00 -22.18 -6.13
C ALA A 43 13.85 -22.19 -7.41
N ILE A 44 14.48 -21.04 -7.71
CA ILE A 44 15.50 -20.92 -8.77
C ILE A 44 16.77 -20.32 -8.18
N PRO A 45 17.97 -20.73 -8.68
CA PRO A 45 19.26 -20.33 -8.09
C PRO A 45 19.47 -18.82 -8.01
N GLU A 46 19.03 -18.07 -9.04
CA GLU A 46 19.17 -16.62 -9.11
C GLU A 46 18.32 -15.91 -8.03
N ALA A 47 17.12 -16.41 -7.79
CA ALA A 47 16.25 -15.88 -6.75
C ALA A 47 16.75 -16.27 -5.35
N GLN A 48 17.27 -17.50 -5.16
CA GLN A 48 17.88 -17.91 -3.89
C GLN A 48 19.02 -16.97 -3.52
N LYS A 49 19.94 -16.72 -4.47
CA LYS A 49 21.04 -15.77 -4.24
C LYS A 49 20.55 -14.39 -3.82
N LYS A 50 19.46 -13.91 -4.45
CA LYS A 50 18.87 -12.61 -4.08
C LYS A 50 18.26 -12.65 -2.69
N VAL A 51 17.57 -13.71 -2.32
CA VAL A 51 17.00 -13.88 -0.98
C VAL A 51 18.12 -13.87 0.07
N ASP A 52 19.20 -14.64 -0.14
CA ASP A 52 20.33 -14.71 0.78
C ASP A 52 20.98 -13.34 0.99
N GLU A 53 21.16 -12.57 -0.10
CA GLU A 53 21.65 -11.18 -0.06
C GLU A 53 20.73 -10.27 0.78
N LEU A 54 19.41 -10.36 0.58
CA LEU A 54 18.45 -9.49 1.24
C LEU A 54 18.34 -9.75 2.74
N ILE A 55 18.40 -11.02 3.15
CA ILE A 55 18.28 -11.40 4.57
C ILE A 55 19.59 -11.33 5.32
N GLN A 56 20.71 -11.13 4.63
CA GLN A 56 22.03 -11.01 5.26
C GLN A 56 22.04 -9.90 6.31
N GLY A 57 22.45 -10.25 7.54
CA GLY A 57 22.49 -9.33 8.67
C GLY A 57 21.15 -9.01 9.32
N LYS A 58 20.02 -9.55 8.82
CA LYS A 58 18.71 -9.43 9.46
C LYS A 58 18.61 -10.40 10.63
N LYS A 59 18.27 -9.88 11.81
CA LYS A 59 18.32 -10.65 13.08
C LYS A 59 16.97 -11.25 13.44
N THR A 60 15.88 -10.57 13.13
CA THR A 60 14.52 -11.00 13.51
C THR A 60 13.73 -11.54 12.31
N GLU A 61 12.72 -12.37 12.57
CA GLU A 61 11.81 -12.84 11.53
C GLU A 61 11.11 -11.68 10.82
N MET A 62 10.70 -10.64 11.56
CA MET A 62 10.04 -9.47 10.99
C MET A 62 10.95 -8.65 10.09
N GLU A 63 12.23 -8.50 10.41
CA GLU A 63 13.20 -7.84 9.52
C GLU A 63 13.38 -8.60 8.21
N LYS A 64 13.41 -9.94 8.26
CA LYS A 64 13.52 -10.79 7.07
C LYS A 64 12.25 -10.71 6.23
N ILE A 65 11.07 -10.88 6.85
CA ILE A 65 9.78 -10.75 6.17
C ILE A 65 9.64 -9.38 5.51
N ALA A 66 9.95 -8.31 6.23
CA ALA A 66 9.83 -6.95 5.73
C ALA A 66 10.72 -6.68 4.51
N VAL A 67 12.00 -7.06 4.57
CA VAL A 67 12.91 -6.81 3.44
C VAL A 67 12.53 -7.59 2.20
N LEU A 68 12.03 -8.83 2.35
CA LEU A 68 11.57 -9.64 1.23
C LEU A 68 10.28 -9.07 0.64
N THR A 69 9.31 -8.69 1.48
CA THR A 69 8.06 -8.08 1.03
C THR A 69 8.31 -6.78 0.28
N HIS A 70 9.12 -5.89 0.84
CA HIS A 70 9.45 -4.61 0.19
C HIS A 70 10.22 -4.81 -1.12
N TRP A 71 11.16 -5.77 -1.15
CA TRP A 71 11.86 -6.02 -2.39
C TRP A 71 10.92 -6.49 -3.50
N VAL A 72 10.02 -7.42 -3.20
CA VAL A 72 9.04 -7.92 -4.18
C VAL A 72 8.11 -6.80 -4.62
N ALA A 73 7.55 -6.03 -3.67
CA ALA A 73 6.65 -4.93 -3.97
C ALA A 73 7.28 -3.86 -4.87
N ASP A 74 8.57 -3.55 -4.66
CA ASP A 74 9.26 -2.49 -5.38
C ASP A 74 9.84 -2.94 -6.72
N ASN A 75 10.07 -4.25 -6.91
CA ASN A 75 10.79 -4.78 -8.08
C ASN A 75 9.93 -5.63 -9.03
N ILE A 76 8.74 -6.05 -8.64
CA ILE A 76 7.81 -6.74 -9.53
C ILE A 76 6.66 -5.77 -9.86
N ARG A 77 6.69 -5.22 -11.06
CA ARG A 77 5.72 -4.21 -11.48
C ARG A 77 4.35 -4.85 -11.73
N TYR A 78 3.28 -4.24 -11.20
CA TYR A 78 1.93 -4.64 -11.55
C TYR A 78 1.65 -4.40 -13.04
N SER A 79 1.23 -5.44 -13.73
CA SER A 79 0.82 -5.39 -15.14
C SER A 79 -0.49 -6.15 -15.30
N GLY A 80 -1.53 -5.49 -15.78
CA GLY A 80 -2.84 -6.09 -16.01
C GLY A 80 -2.89 -7.11 -17.16
N ILE A 81 -1.75 -7.41 -17.77
CA ILE A 81 -1.64 -8.41 -18.83
C ILE A 81 -1.18 -9.73 -18.20
N SER A 82 -2.13 -10.63 -17.99
CA SER A 82 -1.85 -12.02 -17.62
C SER A 82 -2.15 -12.88 -18.85
N MET A 83 -1.13 -13.54 -19.38
CA MET A 83 -1.26 -14.37 -20.58
C MET A 83 -0.49 -15.67 -20.41
N GLY A 84 -1.11 -16.79 -20.81
CA GLY A 84 -0.48 -18.10 -20.85
C GLY A 84 -1.04 -19.13 -19.86
N LYS A 85 -0.29 -20.21 -19.65
CA LYS A 85 -0.64 -21.28 -18.68
C LYS A 85 -0.63 -20.72 -17.27
N GLY A 86 -1.60 -21.10 -16.43
CA GLY A 86 -1.73 -20.62 -15.06
C GLY A 86 -2.77 -19.52 -14.88
N GLU A 87 -3.73 -19.45 -15.82
CA GLU A 87 -4.88 -18.56 -15.66
C GLU A 87 -5.80 -18.99 -14.52
N GLY A 88 -6.64 -18.04 -14.07
CA GLY A 88 -7.54 -18.24 -12.93
C GLY A 88 -6.79 -18.26 -11.60
N TYR A 89 -7.04 -19.27 -10.78
CA TYR A 89 -6.50 -19.37 -9.42
C TYR A 89 -5.09 -19.94 -9.33
N THR A 90 -4.46 -20.34 -10.44
CA THR A 90 -3.09 -20.82 -10.45
C THR A 90 -2.12 -19.64 -10.56
N LEU A 91 -1.17 -19.57 -9.66
CA LEU A 91 -0.12 -18.56 -9.66
C LEU A 91 0.99 -18.99 -10.64
N HIS A 92 1.46 -18.06 -11.46
CA HIS A 92 2.56 -18.35 -12.38
C HIS A 92 3.85 -18.70 -11.61
N ASN A 93 4.73 -19.47 -12.26
CA ASN A 93 5.95 -19.92 -11.59
C ASN A 93 6.94 -18.78 -11.35
N LEU A 94 7.76 -18.93 -10.31
CA LEU A 94 8.74 -17.94 -9.91
C LEU A 94 9.69 -17.55 -11.05
N LYS A 95 10.14 -18.50 -11.89
CA LYS A 95 11.09 -18.22 -12.97
C LYS A 95 10.57 -17.17 -13.92
N MET A 96 9.30 -17.26 -14.32
CA MET A 96 8.64 -16.30 -15.19
C MET A 96 8.57 -14.92 -14.53
N ASN A 97 7.98 -14.85 -13.34
CA ASN A 97 7.76 -13.59 -12.63
C ASN A 97 9.07 -12.89 -12.27
N TYR A 98 10.09 -13.66 -11.85
CA TYR A 98 11.40 -13.13 -11.48
C TYR A 98 12.18 -12.61 -12.71
N THR A 99 12.04 -13.25 -13.86
CA THR A 99 12.70 -12.83 -15.12
C THR A 99 12.04 -11.57 -15.69
N ASP A 100 10.71 -11.59 -15.79
CA ASP A 100 9.94 -10.55 -16.48
C ASP A 100 9.75 -9.29 -15.62
N ARG A 101 9.92 -9.41 -14.30
CA ARG A 101 9.75 -8.30 -13.33
C ARG A 101 8.38 -7.64 -13.44
N CYS A 102 7.37 -8.38 -13.85
CA CYS A 102 5.99 -7.91 -13.90
C CYS A 102 5.01 -9.08 -13.79
N GLY A 103 3.79 -8.75 -13.38
CA GLY A 103 2.69 -9.68 -13.28
C GLY A 103 1.47 -9.05 -12.63
N VAL A 104 0.43 -9.83 -12.44
CA VAL A 104 -0.76 -9.42 -11.69
C VAL A 104 -0.62 -9.77 -10.19
N CYS A 105 -1.62 -9.47 -9.38
CA CYS A 105 -1.57 -9.70 -7.93
C CYS A 105 -1.10 -11.12 -7.54
N LYS A 106 -1.60 -12.16 -8.21
CA LYS A 106 -1.21 -13.54 -7.95
C LYS A 106 0.28 -13.81 -8.22
N ASP A 107 0.84 -13.17 -9.24
CA ASP A 107 2.25 -13.34 -9.61
C ASP A 107 3.19 -12.66 -8.61
N ILE A 108 2.79 -11.49 -8.15
CA ILE A 108 3.52 -10.72 -7.13
C ILE A 108 3.46 -11.49 -5.79
N ALA A 109 2.27 -11.96 -5.39
CA ALA A 109 2.10 -12.79 -4.20
C ALA A 109 2.91 -14.10 -4.30
N GLY A 110 2.84 -14.80 -5.45
CA GLY A 110 3.60 -16.02 -5.70
C GLY A 110 5.11 -15.84 -5.61
N THR A 111 5.62 -14.71 -6.11
CA THR A 111 7.05 -14.35 -5.98
C THR A 111 7.42 -14.17 -4.50
N LEU A 112 6.60 -13.49 -3.72
CA LEU A 112 6.85 -13.32 -2.28
C LEU A 112 6.79 -14.65 -1.52
N ILE A 113 5.83 -15.52 -1.82
CA ILE A 113 5.73 -16.85 -1.22
C ILE A 113 7.01 -17.64 -1.46
N ALA A 114 7.48 -17.67 -2.72
CA ALA A 114 8.71 -18.37 -3.06
C ALA A 114 9.94 -17.77 -2.32
N PHE A 115 10.03 -16.45 -2.22
CA PHE A 115 11.09 -15.76 -1.48
C PHE A 115 11.09 -16.11 0.01
N LEU A 116 9.92 -16.09 0.62
CA LEU A 116 9.75 -16.45 2.03
C LEU A 116 10.14 -17.92 2.26
N ARG A 117 9.70 -18.83 1.38
CA ARG A 117 10.07 -20.24 1.47
C ARG A 117 11.57 -20.47 1.32
N MET A 118 12.22 -19.78 0.39
CA MET A 118 13.68 -19.82 0.23
C MET A 118 14.43 -19.26 1.45
N ALA A 119 13.81 -18.36 2.20
CA ALA A 119 14.33 -17.86 3.48
C ALA A 119 13.99 -18.75 4.69
N GLY A 120 13.31 -19.89 4.48
CA GLY A 120 12.99 -20.88 5.51
C GLY A 120 11.65 -20.66 6.22
N PHE A 121 10.77 -19.80 5.70
CA PHE A 121 9.43 -19.60 6.26
C PHE A 121 8.39 -20.53 5.62
N GLU A 122 7.38 -20.91 6.38
CA GLU A 122 6.14 -21.46 5.83
C GLU A 122 5.28 -20.30 5.30
N ALA A 123 5.04 -20.26 3.98
CA ALA A 123 4.26 -19.22 3.34
C ALA A 123 3.35 -19.81 2.26
N TYR A 124 2.15 -19.24 2.13
CA TYR A 124 1.09 -19.76 1.29
C TYR A 124 0.31 -18.63 0.61
N PRO A 125 -0.38 -18.91 -0.52
CA PRO A 125 -1.27 -17.93 -1.14
C PRO A 125 -2.56 -17.78 -0.34
N ALA A 126 -3.18 -16.60 -0.42
CA ALA A 126 -4.51 -16.38 0.12
C ALA A 126 -5.36 -15.59 -0.87
N MET A 127 -6.65 -15.91 -0.91
CA MET A 127 -7.63 -15.25 -1.75
C MET A 127 -8.40 -14.20 -0.96
N THR A 128 -8.63 -13.04 -1.55
CA THR A 128 -9.46 -11.98 -0.99
C THR A 128 -10.22 -11.23 -2.07
N MET A 129 -10.96 -10.21 -1.68
CA MET A 129 -11.73 -9.37 -2.58
C MET A 129 -11.36 -7.91 -2.34
N ALA A 130 -10.69 -7.29 -3.31
CA ALA A 130 -10.46 -5.85 -3.28
C ALA A 130 -11.72 -5.10 -3.70
N GLY A 131 -12.21 -4.17 -2.87
CA GLY A 131 -13.35 -3.30 -3.16
C GLY A 131 -14.70 -3.75 -2.61
N SER A 132 -14.96 -5.06 -2.50
CA SER A 132 -16.22 -5.61 -1.99
C SER A 132 -15.94 -6.63 -0.88
N ARG A 133 -16.97 -6.96 -0.08
CA ARG A 133 -16.84 -7.97 0.97
C ARG A 133 -16.83 -9.38 0.41
N VAL A 134 -16.00 -10.24 1.02
CA VAL A 134 -16.11 -11.69 0.87
C VAL A 134 -17.28 -12.18 1.71
N GLU A 135 -18.27 -12.79 1.07
CA GLU A 135 -19.48 -13.29 1.73
C GLU A 135 -19.23 -14.59 2.48
N SER A 136 -20.20 -15.00 3.31
CA SER A 136 -20.09 -16.22 4.13
C SER A 136 -20.17 -17.52 3.35
N ILE A 137 -20.69 -17.50 2.11
CA ILE A 137 -20.86 -18.68 1.26
C ILE A 137 -19.54 -18.96 0.53
N PRO A 138 -19.00 -20.20 0.52
CA PRO A 138 -17.74 -20.56 -0.10
C PRO A 138 -17.83 -20.62 -1.65
N ALA A 139 -18.26 -19.51 -2.25
CA ALA A 139 -18.35 -19.31 -3.69
C ALA A 139 -17.07 -18.67 -4.26
N ASP A 140 -16.89 -18.80 -5.58
CA ASP A 140 -15.78 -18.18 -6.30
C ASP A 140 -16.08 -16.70 -6.59
N HIS A 141 -15.79 -15.84 -5.64
CA HIS A 141 -15.98 -14.39 -5.76
C HIS A 141 -14.77 -13.60 -5.25
N PHE A 142 -13.59 -14.10 -5.56
CA PHE A 142 -12.32 -13.45 -5.26
C PHE A 142 -11.76 -12.76 -6.50
N ASN A 143 -11.15 -11.61 -6.32
CA ASN A 143 -10.49 -10.87 -7.40
C ASN A 143 -9.05 -10.48 -7.07
N HIS A 144 -8.57 -10.85 -5.87
CA HIS A 144 -7.24 -10.49 -5.40
C HIS A 144 -6.56 -11.67 -4.69
N CYS A 145 -5.26 -11.78 -4.89
CA CYS A 145 -4.40 -12.78 -4.25
C CYS A 145 -3.32 -12.09 -3.44
N VAL A 146 -3.16 -12.53 -2.21
CA VAL A 146 -2.18 -12.05 -1.24
C VAL A 146 -1.35 -13.21 -0.69
N THR A 147 -0.41 -12.92 0.17
CA THR A 147 0.48 -13.91 0.80
C THR A 147 0.13 -14.04 2.27
N VAL A 148 0.20 -15.23 2.83
CA VAL A 148 0.25 -15.46 4.27
C VAL A 148 1.56 -16.13 4.65
N VAL A 149 2.18 -15.68 5.73
CA VAL A 149 3.39 -16.27 6.30
C VAL A 149 3.12 -16.71 7.72
N LYS A 150 3.56 -17.92 8.09
CA LYS A 150 3.45 -18.44 9.44
C LYS A 150 4.60 -17.92 10.28
N LEU A 151 4.27 -17.21 11.35
CA LEU A 151 5.23 -16.69 12.30
C LEU A 151 5.69 -17.79 13.28
N SER A 152 6.79 -17.55 13.97
CA SER A 152 7.29 -18.43 15.03
C SER A 152 6.28 -18.65 16.18
N SER A 153 5.32 -17.73 16.34
CA SER A 153 4.17 -17.89 17.24
C SER A 153 3.15 -18.96 16.80
N GLY A 154 3.26 -19.46 15.55
CA GLY A 154 2.28 -20.35 14.93
C GLY A 154 1.10 -19.64 14.25
N THR A 155 1.00 -18.33 14.34
CA THR A 155 -0.07 -17.54 13.69
C THR A 155 0.29 -17.18 12.25
N TYR A 156 -0.70 -17.12 11.37
CA TYR A 156 -0.54 -16.63 10.02
C TYR A 156 -0.66 -15.10 9.97
N MET A 157 0.30 -14.45 9.32
CA MET A 157 0.32 -13.02 9.08
C MET A 157 0.10 -12.75 7.59
N PRO A 158 -0.92 -11.98 7.20
CA PRO A 158 -1.13 -11.60 5.80
C PRO A 158 -0.16 -10.49 5.38
N LEU A 159 0.29 -10.58 4.12
CA LEU A 159 1.19 -9.65 3.45
C LEU A 159 0.63 -9.34 2.07
N ASP A 160 0.63 -8.08 1.66
CA ASP A 160 0.18 -7.70 0.33
C ASP A 160 1.22 -6.89 -0.45
N PRO A 161 2.16 -7.53 -1.14
CA PRO A 161 3.18 -6.85 -1.91
C PRO A 161 2.62 -6.05 -3.10
N THR A 162 1.38 -6.30 -3.53
CA THR A 162 0.74 -5.59 -4.64
C THR A 162 0.39 -4.13 -4.27
N TRP A 163 -0.04 -3.90 -3.03
CA TRP A 163 -0.55 -2.61 -2.57
C TRP A 163 0.43 -1.78 -1.74
N VAL A 164 1.63 -2.32 -1.49
CA VAL A 164 2.63 -1.65 -0.66
C VAL A 164 3.95 -1.28 -1.37
N PRO A 165 4.00 -1.07 -2.72
CA PRO A 165 5.23 -0.61 -3.34
C PRO A 165 5.58 0.79 -2.80
N PHE A 166 6.85 0.95 -2.43
CA PHE A 166 7.40 2.18 -1.85
C PHE A 166 6.68 2.66 -0.57
N CYS A 167 6.10 1.71 0.18
CA CYS A 167 5.42 1.94 1.46
C CYS A 167 6.18 1.30 2.60
N ARG A 168 6.00 1.82 3.82
CA ARG A 168 6.54 1.23 5.06
C ARG A 168 5.68 0.08 5.58
N GLU A 169 4.44 -0.02 5.14
CA GLU A 169 3.54 -1.09 5.49
C GLU A 169 3.89 -2.41 4.78
N LEU A 170 3.51 -3.51 5.36
CA LEU A 170 3.57 -4.86 4.77
C LEU A 170 2.20 -5.34 4.30
N TRP A 171 1.16 -4.67 4.76
CA TRP A 171 -0.24 -4.86 4.42
C TRP A 171 -0.88 -3.48 4.18
N SER A 172 -1.70 -3.35 3.15
CA SER A 172 -2.40 -2.09 2.90
C SER A 172 -3.55 -1.90 3.88
N SER A 173 -3.51 -0.82 4.65
CA SER A 173 -4.63 -0.42 5.52
C SER A 173 -5.92 -0.09 4.75
N ALA A 174 -5.85 0.07 3.42
CA ALA A 174 -7.02 0.19 2.56
C ALA A 174 -7.85 -1.10 2.47
N GLU A 175 -7.27 -2.25 2.83
CA GLU A 175 -7.91 -3.57 2.79
C GLU A 175 -8.20 -4.15 4.19
N GLN A 176 -8.28 -3.31 5.20
CA GLN A 176 -8.66 -3.76 6.54
C GLN A 176 -10.16 -4.07 6.64
N GLN A 177 -10.55 -4.87 7.64
CA GLN A 177 -11.93 -5.36 7.85
C GLN A 177 -12.47 -6.19 6.67
N GLN A 178 -11.59 -6.84 5.94
CA GLN A 178 -11.91 -7.74 4.84
C GLN A 178 -11.71 -9.19 5.26
N ASN A 179 -12.48 -10.10 4.69
CA ASN A 179 -12.22 -11.53 4.80
C ASN A 179 -11.19 -11.98 3.76
N TYR A 180 -10.34 -12.91 4.14
CA TYR A 180 -9.45 -13.61 3.23
C TYR A 180 -9.41 -15.11 3.54
N LEU A 181 -9.14 -15.93 2.54
CA LEU A 181 -9.04 -17.38 2.68
C LEU A 181 -7.60 -17.85 2.43
N PRO A 182 -6.84 -18.26 3.47
CA PRO A 182 -5.54 -18.89 3.29
C PRO A 182 -5.65 -20.22 2.55
N GLY A 183 -4.80 -20.45 1.55
CA GLY A 183 -4.66 -21.74 0.87
C GLY A 183 -3.57 -22.59 1.56
N VAL A 184 -3.89 -23.17 2.69
CA VAL A 184 -2.96 -23.92 3.55
C VAL A 184 -3.22 -25.42 3.55
N PRO A 185 -2.19 -26.27 3.78
CA PRO A 185 -2.32 -27.72 3.66
C PRO A 185 -3.26 -28.38 4.67
N GLU A 186 -3.48 -27.72 5.82
CA GLU A 186 -4.44 -28.18 6.84
C GLU A 186 -5.89 -27.72 6.56
N GLY A 187 -6.08 -26.84 5.58
CA GLY A 187 -7.35 -26.16 5.36
C GLY A 187 -7.61 -25.03 6.35
N SER A 188 -8.32 -24.01 5.92
CA SER A 188 -8.66 -22.84 6.74
C SER A 188 -10.09 -22.39 6.51
N ASP A 189 -10.69 -21.79 7.53
CA ASP A 189 -11.85 -20.93 7.39
C ASP A 189 -11.42 -19.54 6.94
N LEU A 190 -12.39 -18.66 6.69
CA LEU A 190 -12.14 -17.24 6.45
C LEU A 190 -11.47 -16.60 7.67
N CYS A 191 -10.44 -15.82 7.38
CA CYS A 191 -9.75 -14.99 8.35
C CYS A 191 -10.06 -13.52 8.09
N LEU A 192 -9.94 -12.68 9.12
CA LEU A 192 -10.07 -11.24 8.99
C LEU A 192 -8.70 -10.59 8.74
N THR A 193 -8.68 -9.61 7.85
CA THR A 193 -7.49 -8.78 7.61
C THR A 193 -7.17 -7.93 8.85
N PRO A 194 -5.89 -7.62 9.08
CA PRO A 194 -5.50 -6.77 10.21
C PRO A 194 -6.16 -5.39 10.12
N VAL A 195 -6.48 -4.84 11.28
CA VAL A 195 -6.90 -3.43 11.42
C VAL A 195 -5.74 -2.65 12.00
N SER A 196 -5.27 -1.65 11.26
CA SER A 196 -4.21 -0.77 11.74
C SER A 196 -4.80 0.31 12.65
N ALA A 197 -4.11 0.61 13.74
CA ALA A 197 -4.53 1.66 14.64
C ALA A 197 -4.44 3.04 13.94
N PRO A 198 -5.39 3.97 14.20
CA PRO A 198 -5.39 5.30 13.57
C PRO A 198 -4.09 6.07 13.79
N GLU A 199 -3.43 5.83 14.92
CA GLU A 199 -2.15 6.45 15.30
C GLU A 199 -1.01 6.07 14.34
N ASN A 200 -1.15 4.99 13.58
CA ASN A 200 -0.19 4.59 12.56
C ASN A 200 -0.40 5.31 11.21
N HIS A 201 -1.48 6.09 11.09
CA HIS A 201 -1.87 6.77 9.85
C HIS A 201 -2.18 8.24 10.14
N TYR A 202 -1.18 9.09 10.06
CA TYR A 202 -1.38 10.50 10.34
C TYR A 202 -0.67 11.42 9.35
N VAL A 203 -1.22 12.61 9.19
CA VAL A 203 -0.52 13.79 8.70
C VAL A 203 -0.51 14.81 9.82
N ARG A 204 0.67 15.30 10.18
CA ARG A 204 0.85 16.39 11.14
C ARG A 204 1.49 17.57 10.44
N ILE A 205 0.88 18.72 10.60
CA ILE A 205 1.40 19.98 10.08
C ILE A 205 1.65 20.91 11.27
N LYS A 206 2.90 21.36 11.37
CA LYS A 206 3.28 22.44 12.29
C LYS A 206 3.65 23.64 11.46
N ALA A 207 2.95 24.75 11.66
CA ALA A 207 3.21 26.01 10.95
C ALA A 207 3.63 27.09 11.92
N ASN A 208 4.58 27.93 11.48
CA ASN A 208 4.98 29.15 12.15
C ASN A 208 4.95 30.27 11.10
N ASN A 209 3.96 31.14 11.23
CA ASN A 209 3.60 32.11 10.22
C ASN A 209 3.56 33.52 10.83
N ARG A 210 3.87 34.50 10.00
CA ARG A 210 3.73 35.92 10.30
C ARG A 210 2.86 36.60 9.25
N LEU A 211 1.81 37.24 9.69
CA LEU A 211 0.97 38.10 8.87
C LEU A 211 1.38 39.54 9.10
N ASP A 212 1.71 40.29 8.05
CA ASP A 212 2.05 41.71 8.14
C ASP A 212 0.82 42.60 7.97
N ALA A 213 1.01 43.89 8.24
CA ALA A 213 -0.05 44.89 8.13
C ALA A 213 -0.59 45.11 6.70
N LYS A 214 0.10 44.58 5.68
CA LYS A 214 -0.31 44.65 4.27
C LYS A 214 -1.09 43.38 3.86
N GLY A 215 -1.32 42.46 4.80
CA GLY A 215 -2.01 41.18 4.53
C GLY A 215 -1.12 40.12 3.88
N THR A 216 0.19 40.30 3.86
CA THR A 216 1.13 39.29 3.35
C THR A 216 1.42 38.26 4.43
N LEU A 217 1.23 37.00 4.11
CA LEU A 217 1.60 35.87 4.97
C LEU A 217 2.98 35.34 4.57
N THR A 218 3.90 35.31 5.51
CA THR A 218 5.21 34.66 5.36
C THR A 218 5.39 33.63 6.45
N GLY A 219 6.04 32.52 6.14
CA GLY A 219 6.25 31.51 7.17
C GLY A 219 6.85 30.23 6.66
N GLN A 220 6.81 29.26 7.55
CA GLN A 220 7.17 27.89 7.24
C GLN A 220 6.17 26.93 7.84
N PHE A 221 5.97 25.79 7.17
CA PHE A 221 5.30 24.65 7.77
C PHE A 221 6.12 23.39 7.59
N THR A 222 6.03 22.50 8.55
CA THR A 222 6.62 21.16 8.51
C THR A 222 5.51 20.13 8.44
N ILE A 223 5.55 19.31 7.41
CA ILE A 223 4.68 18.12 7.28
C ILE A 223 5.45 16.91 7.79
N THR A 224 4.80 16.10 8.63
CA THR A 224 5.20 14.73 8.96
C THR A 224 4.03 13.80 8.74
N ALA A 225 4.29 12.61 8.19
CA ALA A 225 3.25 11.63 7.95
C ALA A 225 3.76 10.21 8.22
N GLU A 226 2.83 9.31 8.52
CA GLU A 226 3.09 7.87 8.71
C GLU A 226 1.99 7.05 8.01
N GLY A 227 2.30 5.76 7.77
CA GLY A 227 1.38 4.79 7.17
C GLY A 227 0.92 5.18 5.78
N GLN A 228 -0.36 5.02 5.50
CA GLN A 228 -0.97 5.36 4.21
C GLN A 228 -0.79 6.84 3.83
N SER A 229 -0.75 7.72 4.82
CA SER A 229 -0.52 9.14 4.61
C SER A 229 0.92 9.43 4.14
N ASP A 230 1.91 8.73 4.70
CA ASP A 230 3.31 8.80 4.26
C ASP A 230 3.43 8.34 2.80
N SER A 231 2.83 7.20 2.48
CA SER A 231 2.80 6.65 1.12
C SER A 231 2.18 7.62 0.11
N ASN A 232 1.04 8.21 0.44
CA ASN A 232 0.35 9.16 -0.43
C ASN A 232 1.19 10.41 -0.72
N ILE A 233 1.88 10.94 0.28
CA ILE A 233 2.76 12.11 0.10
C ILE A 233 3.99 11.73 -0.74
N ARG A 234 4.59 10.54 -0.52
CA ARG A 234 5.76 10.07 -1.26
C ARG A 234 5.48 9.81 -2.74
N ARG A 235 4.23 9.62 -3.12
CA ARG A 235 3.85 9.38 -4.52
C ARG A 235 4.43 10.44 -5.48
N ILE A 236 4.50 11.69 -5.08
CA ILE A 236 5.12 12.78 -5.87
C ILE A 236 6.59 12.45 -6.19
N PHE A 237 7.29 11.81 -5.28
CA PHE A 237 8.72 11.55 -5.37
C PHE A 237 9.05 10.20 -6.01
N THR A 238 8.19 9.21 -5.83
CA THR A 238 8.39 7.84 -6.32
C THR A 238 7.93 7.65 -7.77
N THR A 239 6.91 8.40 -8.20
CA THR A 239 6.35 8.31 -9.56
C THR A 239 6.78 9.44 -10.49
N GLY A 240 7.27 10.57 -9.95
CA GLY A 240 7.69 11.73 -10.71
C GLY A 240 9.21 11.86 -10.86
N TRP A 241 9.65 12.60 -11.89
CA TRP A 241 11.04 12.96 -12.05
C TRP A 241 11.48 13.97 -10.99
N GLN A 242 12.69 13.85 -10.48
CA GLN A 242 13.22 14.74 -9.46
C GLN A 242 13.16 16.23 -9.86
N SER A 243 13.38 16.53 -11.13
CA SER A 243 13.26 17.89 -11.69
C SER A 243 11.85 18.48 -11.58
N GLN A 244 10.82 17.65 -11.39
CA GLN A 244 9.42 18.07 -11.29
C GLN A 244 8.94 18.22 -9.83
N TRP A 245 9.71 17.78 -8.85
CA TRP A 245 9.28 17.76 -7.46
C TRP A 245 8.91 19.14 -6.94
N GLN A 246 9.75 20.13 -7.20
CA GLN A 246 9.48 21.51 -6.77
C GLN A 246 8.20 22.06 -7.39
N ALA A 247 8.00 21.87 -8.69
CA ALA A 247 6.79 22.32 -9.39
C ALA A 247 5.53 21.62 -8.86
N ALA A 248 5.59 20.32 -8.57
CA ALA A 248 4.47 19.57 -7.97
C ALA A 248 4.12 20.12 -6.58
N LEU A 249 5.10 20.42 -5.75
CA LEU A 249 4.87 21.00 -4.42
C LEU A 249 4.37 22.45 -4.49
N GLU A 250 4.88 23.23 -5.45
CA GLU A 250 4.42 24.59 -5.69
C GLU A 250 2.96 24.62 -6.13
N SER A 251 2.53 23.66 -6.96
CA SER A 251 1.13 23.55 -7.38
C SER A 251 0.18 23.32 -6.19
N GLN A 252 0.62 22.64 -5.12
CA GLN A 252 -0.17 22.48 -3.90
C GLN A 252 -0.35 23.82 -3.14
N LEU A 253 0.67 24.66 -3.13
CA LEU A 253 0.56 26.01 -2.55
C LEU A 253 -0.32 26.93 -3.41
N LEU A 254 -0.23 26.83 -4.73
CA LEU A 254 -1.07 27.59 -5.66
C LEU A 254 -2.57 27.24 -5.51
N ALA A 255 -2.89 26.03 -5.06
CA ALA A 255 -4.26 25.66 -4.71
C ALA A 255 -4.81 26.41 -3.48
N VAL A 256 -3.93 26.90 -2.61
CA VAL A 256 -4.31 27.76 -1.46
C VAL A 256 -4.53 29.21 -1.92
N SER A 257 -3.62 29.72 -2.72
CA SER A 257 -3.69 31.08 -3.30
C SER A 257 -2.90 31.13 -4.61
N PRO A 258 -3.46 31.70 -5.68
CA PRO A 258 -2.74 31.89 -6.94
C PRO A 258 -1.53 32.85 -6.81
N LYS A 259 -1.44 33.57 -5.69
CA LYS A 259 -0.32 34.46 -5.39
C LYS A 259 0.75 33.80 -4.49
N ALA A 260 0.54 32.53 -4.08
CA ALA A 260 1.49 31.83 -3.24
C ALA A 260 2.82 31.61 -3.98
N ARG A 261 3.92 31.72 -3.25
CA ARG A 261 5.28 31.50 -3.75
C ARG A 261 6.00 30.52 -2.82
N LEU A 262 6.53 29.46 -3.37
CA LEU A 262 7.41 28.54 -2.66
C LEU A 262 8.83 29.14 -2.65
N ILE A 263 9.34 29.45 -1.47
CA ILE A 263 10.68 30.04 -1.29
C ILE A 263 11.74 28.93 -1.26
N SER A 264 11.51 27.89 -0.46
CA SER A 264 12.41 26.75 -0.37
C SER A 264 11.71 25.53 0.19
N VAL A 265 12.26 24.36 -0.12
CA VAL A 265 11.86 23.07 0.46
C VAL A 265 13.08 22.41 1.05
N ASP A 266 12.99 22.00 2.30
CA ASP A 266 13.90 21.07 2.93
C ASP A 266 13.19 19.70 2.97
N TYR A 267 13.71 18.76 2.20
CA TYR A 267 13.17 17.39 2.11
C TYR A 267 13.57 16.50 3.29
N GLY A 268 14.47 16.98 4.17
CA GLY A 268 15.03 16.18 5.25
C GLY A 268 15.87 15.04 4.69
N LYS A 269 15.40 13.78 4.89
CA LYS A 269 15.99 12.61 4.24
C LYS A 269 15.44 12.47 2.82
N ASP A 270 16.16 11.74 1.96
CA ASP A 270 15.69 11.45 0.60
C ASP A 270 14.24 10.92 0.65
N PRO A 271 13.26 11.64 0.08
CA PRO A 271 11.87 11.25 0.13
C PRO A 271 11.57 9.95 -0.63
N LYS A 272 12.48 9.47 -1.49
CA LYS A 272 12.38 8.15 -2.11
C LYS A 272 12.74 7.03 -1.16
N ASN A 273 13.60 7.27 -0.17
CA ASN A 273 14.00 6.26 0.80
C ASN A 273 12.98 6.14 1.93
N TYR A 274 11.84 5.51 1.61
CA TYR A 274 10.74 5.32 2.54
C TYR A 274 11.10 4.44 3.75
N GLN A 275 12.05 3.51 3.60
CA GLN A 275 12.45 2.59 4.69
C GLN A 275 13.25 3.30 5.79
N ALA A 276 13.92 4.41 5.48
CA ALA A 276 14.81 5.09 6.43
C ALA A 276 14.06 5.79 7.57
N ALA A 277 12.91 6.39 7.30
CA ALA A 277 12.08 7.09 8.28
C ALA A 277 10.72 7.49 7.66
N PRO A 278 9.71 7.81 8.48
CA PRO A 278 8.53 8.56 8.06
C PRO A 278 8.93 9.85 7.35
N ILE A 279 8.10 10.28 6.38
CA ILE A 279 8.39 11.51 5.64
C ILE A 279 8.31 12.72 6.55
N LYS A 280 9.30 13.61 6.38
CA LYS A 280 9.33 14.91 7.07
C LYS A 280 9.91 15.94 6.12
N MET A 281 9.12 16.96 5.79
CA MET A 281 9.52 18.03 4.90
C MET A 281 9.18 19.38 5.50
N THR A 282 10.01 20.40 5.26
CA THR A 282 9.76 21.77 5.71
C THR A 282 9.72 22.70 4.51
N PHE A 283 8.68 23.48 4.41
CA PHE A 283 8.41 24.43 3.34
C PHE A 283 8.51 25.85 3.88
N ARG A 284 9.22 26.73 3.15
CA ARG A 284 9.14 28.17 3.36
C ARG A 284 8.38 28.79 2.22
N TYR A 285 7.50 29.72 2.53
CA TYR A 285 6.59 30.31 1.57
C TYR A 285 6.20 31.74 1.91
N GLU A 286 5.68 32.44 0.90
CA GLU A 286 5.12 33.78 0.97
C GLU A 286 3.79 33.78 0.19
N ILE A 287 2.76 34.43 0.74
CA ILE A 287 1.49 34.66 0.09
C ILE A 287 1.07 36.11 0.20
N PRO A 288 1.38 36.94 -0.82
CA PRO A 288 0.96 38.32 -0.84
C PRO A 288 -0.56 38.47 -0.89
N GLY A 289 -1.13 39.38 -0.09
CA GLY A 289 -2.57 39.61 -0.03
C GLY A 289 -3.39 38.38 0.44
N TYR A 290 -2.81 37.60 1.36
CA TYR A 290 -3.48 36.45 1.98
C TYR A 290 -4.67 36.89 2.85
N ALA A 291 -4.50 37.99 3.59
CA ALA A 291 -5.59 38.59 4.35
C ALA A 291 -6.28 39.71 3.56
N LEU A 292 -7.57 39.81 3.73
CA LEU A 292 -8.36 40.96 3.30
C LEU A 292 -8.30 42.01 4.41
N SER A 293 -7.88 43.21 4.07
CA SER A 293 -7.82 44.33 5.02
C SER A 293 -8.95 45.31 4.74
N GLY A 294 -9.67 45.72 5.77
CA GLY A 294 -10.68 46.78 5.79
C GLY A 294 -10.37 47.88 6.80
N GLU A 295 -11.31 48.76 7.08
CA GLU A 295 -11.14 49.84 8.08
C GLU A 295 -10.98 49.26 9.49
N GLY A 296 -9.74 49.15 9.96
CA GLY A 296 -9.43 48.65 11.30
C GLY A 296 -9.50 47.15 11.51
N GLU A 297 -9.84 46.37 10.47
CA GLU A 297 -10.01 44.92 10.56
C GLU A 297 -9.21 44.16 9.49
N MET A 298 -8.84 42.93 9.82
CA MET A 298 -8.17 42.03 8.91
C MET A 298 -8.83 40.63 8.95
N LEU A 299 -9.28 40.13 7.80
CA LEU A 299 -9.90 38.84 7.65
C LEU A 299 -8.97 37.86 6.95
N PHE A 300 -8.70 36.71 7.56
CA PHE A 300 -7.87 35.66 6.99
C PHE A 300 -8.28 34.25 7.46
N LYS A 301 -7.88 33.23 6.72
CA LYS A 301 -8.03 31.82 7.15
C LYS A 301 -6.82 31.45 8.02
N PRO A 302 -7.01 30.88 9.23
CA PRO A 302 -5.89 30.48 10.10
C PRO A 302 -5.04 29.36 9.51
N MET A 303 -5.64 28.46 8.70
CA MET A 303 -4.95 27.33 8.09
C MET A 303 -4.57 27.60 6.64
N VAL A 304 -3.30 27.46 6.33
CA VAL A 304 -2.71 27.70 5.00
C VAL A 304 -2.93 26.51 4.04
N MET A 305 -3.26 25.34 4.53
CA MET A 305 -3.51 24.17 3.69
C MET A 305 -4.91 23.60 3.93
N ASN A 306 -5.66 23.39 2.85
CA ASN A 306 -6.87 22.59 2.86
C ASN A 306 -6.46 21.12 2.77
N LEU A 307 -6.18 20.50 3.91
CA LEU A 307 -6.14 19.04 3.96
C LEU A 307 -7.57 18.54 4.01
N SER A 308 -8.02 18.04 2.88
CA SER A 308 -9.28 17.29 2.87
C SER A 308 -9.06 15.98 3.62
N LEU A 309 -9.56 15.89 4.84
CA LEU A 309 -9.57 14.65 5.63
C LEU A 309 -10.58 13.62 5.10
N ILE A 310 -11.32 13.96 4.03
CA ILE A 310 -12.40 13.13 3.47
C ILE A 310 -11.86 12.04 2.50
N HIS A 311 -10.56 11.99 2.28
CA HIS A 311 -9.94 10.99 1.38
C HIS A 311 -9.09 9.96 2.14
N ILE A 312 -9.39 9.76 3.40
CA ILE A 312 -8.82 8.67 4.20
C ILE A 312 -9.76 7.48 4.12
#